data_48019018c92c4241a0c776137094e66d
#
_entry.id   48019018c92c4241a0c776137094e66d
#
_cell.length_a   1.000
_cell.length_b   1.000
_cell.length_c   1.000
_cell.angle_alpha   90.00
_cell.angle_beta   90.00
_cell.angle_gamma   90.00
#
_symmetry.space_group_name_H-M   'P 1'
#
loop_
_entity.id
_entity.type
_entity.pdbx_description
1 polymer ?
#
loop_
_entity_poly.entity_id
_entity_poly.type
_entity_poly.pdbx_seq_one_letter_code
_entity_poly.pdbx_strand_id
1 'polypeptide(L)'
;MTISETWMGRIDVMKPWLGEEEAQALAEVIASGWVAQGPKVREFENAFAATQHAGFAVATSSCTSALHLALVVAGVQAGDDVVVPSFSFIATANAAAYVGARPVFADVDLHTGCVTAATIKAALTPATRAVIAVDQGGVPVDLEPIRALCDPLGIMVVEDAACAIGSRYRGQPVGSNAELAAWSFHPRKILTTGEGGMLTTARQDFGDRARRLREHAMSVSAADRHASLLAPSEEYLEIGFNYRMTDLQAAVGIVQLGRLEAAVRRRREIATTYASAFAGVEGLRLVGDPEYGMGNFQSCWLEVGPTFPLGREGLMEHLASDGISARRGIMAAHRQPAYAGADTGAAELGVTEWLSDHTLILPLYHELALHDQVRVIDSVLRAAGQP
;
A
#
# COMPACT_ATOMS: atom_id res chain seq x y z
N MET A 1 17.20 3.52 33.35
CA MET A 1 16.96 4.46 32.24
C MET A 1 15.59 4.11 31.66
N THR A 2 14.58 4.87 32.03
CA THR A 2 13.22 4.69 31.53
C THR A 2 13.13 5.25 30.11
N ILE A 3 12.51 4.51 29.22
CA ILE A 3 12.35 4.80 27.76
C ILE A 3 11.68 6.19 27.50
N SER A 4 11.17 6.87 28.53
CA SER A 4 10.38 8.08 28.42
C SER A 4 11.16 9.40 28.24
N GLU A 5 12.45 9.48 28.57
CA GLU A 5 13.15 10.77 28.58
C GLU A 5 13.88 11.12 27.26
N THR A 6 14.08 10.14 26.38
CA THR A 6 14.78 10.38 25.09
C THR A 6 13.83 10.84 23.96
N TRP A 7 12.52 10.91 24.21
CA TRP A 7 11.51 11.17 23.20
C TRP A 7 10.82 12.55 23.29
N MET A 8 11.14 13.35 24.33
CA MET A 8 10.59 14.71 24.45
C MET A 8 11.23 15.63 23.41
N GLY A 9 10.46 15.97 22.38
CA GLY A 9 10.85 16.90 21.31
C GLY A 9 11.10 16.26 19.93
N ARG A 10 11.10 14.93 19.81
CA ARG A 10 11.23 14.26 18.51
C ARG A 10 9.89 14.25 17.77
N ILE A 11 9.93 14.64 16.49
CA ILE A 11 8.80 14.50 15.55
C ILE A 11 9.01 13.22 14.73
N ASP A 12 8.11 12.25 14.87
CA ASP A 12 8.17 11.03 14.09
C ASP A 12 7.61 11.24 12.68
N VAL A 13 8.11 10.46 11.70
CA VAL A 13 7.60 10.54 10.34
C VAL A 13 6.16 10.07 10.23
N MET A 14 5.74 9.19 11.16
CA MET A 14 4.40 8.60 11.17
C MET A 14 4.09 7.98 12.52
N LYS A 15 2.81 8.03 12.92
CA LYS A 15 2.25 7.33 14.09
C LYS A 15 0.91 6.69 13.71
N PRO A 16 0.64 5.43 14.11
CA PRO A 16 -0.68 4.83 13.97
C PRO A 16 -1.68 5.49 14.93
N TRP A 17 -2.93 5.57 14.52
CA TRP A 17 -4.01 6.08 15.36
C TRP A 17 -4.69 4.93 16.11
N LEU A 18 -4.24 4.63 17.30
CA LEU A 18 -4.77 3.57 18.18
C LEU A 18 -5.17 4.16 19.52
N GLY A 19 -6.24 3.65 20.14
CA GLY A 19 -6.75 4.14 21.40
C GLY A 19 -7.67 3.17 22.14
N GLU A 20 -8.53 3.70 22.99
CA GLU A 20 -9.43 2.92 23.83
C GLU A 20 -10.45 2.09 23.05
N GLU A 21 -10.93 2.59 21.90
CA GLU A 21 -11.92 1.88 21.09
C GLU A 21 -11.34 0.57 20.53
N GLU A 22 -10.08 0.56 20.08
CA GLU A 22 -9.38 -0.65 19.66
C GLU A 22 -9.14 -1.59 20.85
N ALA A 23 -8.75 -1.06 22.01
CA ALA A 23 -8.54 -1.85 23.22
C ALA A 23 -9.84 -2.53 23.68
N GLN A 24 -10.97 -1.82 23.64
CA GLN A 24 -12.28 -2.37 23.95
C GLN A 24 -12.69 -3.46 22.96
N ALA A 25 -12.53 -3.23 21.65
CA ALA A 25 -12.84 -4.22 20.63
C ALA A 25 -12.01 -5.50 20.78
N LEU A 26 -10.73 -5.38 21.14
CA LEU A 26 -9.88 -6.53 21.46
C LEU A 26 -10.37 -7.29 22.70
N ALA A 27 -10.77 -6.58 23.77
CA ALA A 27 -11.29 -7.20 25.00
C ALA A 27 -12.56 -8.02 24.71
N GLU A 28 -13.45 -7.52 23.84
CA GLU A 28 -14.67 -8.24 23.43
C GLU A 28 -14.35 -9.54 22.68
N VAL A 29 -13.37 -9.50 21.76
CA VAL A 29 -12.92 -10.70 21.04
C VAL A 29 -12.32 -11.72 21.99
N ILE A 30 -11.47 -11.29 22.94
CA ILE A 30 -10.88 -12.19 23.96
C ILE A 30 -11.98 -12.81 24.82
N ALA A 31 -12.97 -12.03 25.25
CA ALA A 31 -14.08 -12.52 26.07
C ALA A 31 -14.97 -13.52 25.32
N SER A 32 -15.10 -13.38 23.98
CA SER A 32 -15.85 -14.34 23.15
C SER A 32 -15.14 -15.69 23.00
N GLY A 33 -13.83 -15.77 23.22
CA GLY A 33 -12.99 -16.94 22.97
C GLY A 33 -12.69 -17.20 21.49
N TRP A 34 -13.26 -16.41 20.57
CA TRP A 34 -13.05 -16.59 19.13
C TRP A 34 -11.89 -15.71 18.63
N VAL A 35 -10.65 -16.16 18.84
CA VAL A 35 -9.44 -15.36 18.58
C VAL A 35 -8.81 -15.58 17.20
N ALA A 36 -9.13 -16.69 16.51
CA ALA A 36 -8.66 -17.00 15.16
C ALA A 36 -9.60 -16.36 14.11
N GLN A 37 -9.54 -16.80 12.85
CA GLN A 37 -10.46 -16.35 11.81
C GLN A 37 -11.92 -16.74 12.13
N GLY A 38 -12.81 -15.77 12.23
CA GLY A 38 -14.18 -15.99 12.64
C GLY A 38 -15.16 -14.88 12.24
N PRO A 39 -16.15 -14.57 13.11
CA PRO A 39 -17.19 -13.58 12.81
C PRO A 39 -16.67 -12.16 12.55
N LYS A 40 -15.65 -11.70 13.28
CA LYS A 40 -15.08 -10.36 13.12
C LYS A 40 -14.35 -10.21 11.79
N VAL A 41 -13.67 -11.25 11.32
CA VAL A 41 -13.08 -11.23 9.97
C VAL A 41 -14.16 -11.06 8.91
N ARG A 42 -15.28 -11.79 9.01
CA ARG A 42 -16.40 -11.64 8.06
C ARG A 42 -17.04 -10.25 8.13
N GLU A 43 -17.22 -9.71 9.33
CA GLU A 43 -17.74 -8.36 9.52
C GLU A 43 -16.82 -7.31 8.86
N PHE A 44 -15.51 -7.42 9.07
CA PHE A 44 -14.51 -6.54 8.48
C PHE A 44 -14.48 -6.65 6.96
N GLU A 45 -14.51 -7.87 6.39
CA GLU A 45 -14.58 -8.09 4.95
C GLU A 45 -15.80 -7.39 4.32
N ASN A 46 -16.98 -7.55 4.93
CA ASN A 46 -18.21 -6.93 4.43
C ASN A 46 -18.16 -5.40 4.50
N ALA A 47 -17.71 -4.85 5.63
CA ALA A 47 -17.56 -3.40 5.81
C ALA A 47 -16.54 -2.81 4.83
N PHE A 48 -15.40 -3.50 4.62
CA PHE A 48 -14.36 -3.08 3.70
C PHE A 48 -14.84 -3.13 2.25
N ALA A 49 -15.50 -4.22 1.83
CA ALA A 49 -16.08 -4.34 0.50
C ALA A 49 -17.08 -3.20 0.21
N ALA A 50 -17.95 -2.89 1.18
CA ALA A 50 -18.89 -1.77 1.05
C ALA A 50 -18.18 -0.42 0.91
N THR A 51 -17.13 -0.17 1.72
CA THR A 51 -16.37 1.09 1.68
C THR A 51 -15.61 1.27 0.35
N GLN A 52 -15.09 0.19 -0.22
CA GLN A 52 -14.34 0.24 -1.48
C GLN A 52 -15.21 0.00 -2.73
N HIS A 53 -16.53 -0.13 -2.59
CA HIS A 53 -17.47 -0.48 -3.69
C HIS A 53 -17.04 -1.77 -4.41
N ALA A 54 -16.45 -2.72 -3.70
CA ALA A 54 -16.03 -4.01 -4.23
C ALA A 54 -17.14 -5.06 -4.06
N GLY A 55 -17.21 -6.04 -4.95
CA GLY A 55 -18.18 -7.15 -4.83
C GLY A 55 -17.82 -8.10 -3.68
N PHE A 56 -16.53 -8.34 -3.48
CA PHE A 56 -16.00 -9.27 -2.48
C PHE A 56 -14.72 -8.72 -1.87
N ALA A 57 -14.54 -9.00 -0.57
CA ALA A 57 -13.28 -8.78 0.14
C ALA A 57 -12.85 -10.07 0.83
N VAL A 58 -11.56 -10.33 0.86
CA VAL A 58 -10.93 -11.51 1.47
C VAL A 58 -9.75 -11.04 2.32
N ALA A 59 -9.94 -11.05 3.63
CA ALA A 59 -8.90 -10.63 4.58
C ALA A 59 -7.73 -11.61 4.59
N THR A 60 -6.51 -11.08 4.64
CA THR A 60 -5.27 -11.86 4.62
C THR A 60 -4.33 -11.43 5.73
N SER A 61 -3.32 -12.25 6.02
CA SER A 61 -2.31 -11.97 7.04
C SER A 61 -1.41 -10.77 6.72
N SER A 62 -1.32 -10.36 5.44
CA SER A 62 -0.56 -9.21 4.98
C SER A 62 -0.96 -8.82 3.55
N CYS A 63 -0.61 -7.61 3.11
CA CYS A 63 -0.74 -7.23 1.69
C CYS A 63 0.13 -8.11 0.77
N THR A 64 1.29 -8.53 1.22
CA THR A 64 2.15 -9.46 0.45
C THR A 64 1.44 -10.77 0.16
N SER A 65 0.70 -11.31 1.16
CA SER A 65 -0.16 -12.48 0.99
C SER A 65 -1.33 -12.20 0.03
N ALA A 66 -1.91 -11.00 0.08
CA ALA A 66 -2.98 -10.59 -0.84
C ALA A 66 -2.49 -10.48 -2.28
N LEU A 67 -1.31 -9.88 -2.52
CA LEU A 67 -0.69 -9.80 -3.85
C LEU A 67 -0.36 -11.18 -4.40
N HIS A 68 0.22 -12.06 -3.57
CA HIS A 68 0.48 -13.45 -3.95
C HIS A 68 -0.81 -14.17 -4.34
N LEU A 69 -1.86 -14.10 -3.49
CA LEU A 69 -3.16 -14.69 -3.82
C LEU A 69 -3.78 -14.10 -5.09
N ALA A 70 -3.64 -12.79 -5.33
CA ALA A 70 -4.13 -12.15 -6.54
C ALA A 70 -3.52 -12.77 -7.79
N LEU A 71 -2.19 -12.98 -7.79
CA LEU A 71 -1.50 -13.61 -8.92
C LEU A 71 -1.88 -15.09 -9.10
N VAL A 72 -2.01 -15.85 -8.00
CA VAL A 72 -2.48 -17.24 -8.05
C VAL A 72 -3.91 -17.32 -8.61
N VAL A 73 -4.80 -16.44 -8.16
CA VAL A 73 -6.20 -16.39 -8.63
C VAL A 73 -6.28 -15.96 -10.08
N ALA A 74 -5.41 -15.02 -10.50
CA ALA A 74 -5.25 -14.59 -11.89
C ALA A 74 -4.68 -15.67 -12.82
N GLY A 75 -4.23 -16.81 -12.27
CA GLY A 75 -3.68 -17.92 -13.03
C GLY A 75 -2.24 -17.72 -13.50
N VAL A 76 -1.50 -16.82 -12.87
CA VAL A 76 -0.05 -16.64 -13.11
C VAL A 76 0.71 -17.84 -12.57
N GLN A 77 1.68 -18.33 -13.33
CA GLN A 77 2.46 -19.53 -13.02
C GLN A 77 3.94 -19.39 -13.38
N ALA A 78 4.71 -20.40 -13.02
CA ALA A 78 6.13 -20.43 -13.35
C ALA A 78 6.36 -20.34 -14.87
N GLY A 79 7.26 -19.45 -15.26
CA GLY A 79 7.60 -19.17 -16.67
C GLY A 79 6.81 -17.99 -17.27
N ASP A 80 5.79 -17.47 -16.58
CA ASP A 80 5.14 -16.22 -16.96
C ASP A 80 5.99 -15.01 -16.56
N ASP A 81 5.72 -13.87 -17.19
CA ASP A 81 6.25 -12.58 -16.80
C ASP A 81 5.14 -11.74 -16.12
N VAL A 82 5.53 -11.01 -15.07
CA VAL A 82 4.66 -10.02 -14.41
C VAL A 82 5.33 -8.68 -14.48
N VAL A 83 4.71 -7.72 -15.17
CA VAL A 83 5.20 -6.34 -15.22
C VAL A 83 4.87 -5.64 -13.90
N VAL A 84 5.88 -5.04 -13.27
CA VAL A 84 5.78 -4.36 -11.98
C VAL A 84 6.53 -3.02 -12.02
N PRO A 85 6.10 -1.96 -11.31
CA PRO A 85 6.92 -0.76 -11.17
C PRO A 85 8.21 -1.09 -10.42
N SER A 86 9.32 -0.52 -10.89
CA SER A 86 10.56 -0.61 -10.11
C SER A 86 10.59 0.38 -8.96
N PHE A 87 9.89 1.52 -9.08
CA PHE A 87 9.67 2.47 -7.97
C PHE A 87 8.54 1.96 -7.08
N SER A 88 8.81 0.92 -6.28
CA SER A 88 7.84 0.32 -5.35
C SER A 88 8.53 -0.38 -4.19
N PHE A 89 7.77 -0.69 -3.16
CA PHE A 89 8.22 -1.58 -2.10
C PHE A 89 8.46 -2.98 -2.69
N ILE A 90 9.51 -3.63 -2.20
CA ILE A 90 10.01 -4.89 -2.77
C ILE A 90 8.95 -6.02 -2.83
N ALA A 91 7.91 -5.97 -1.98
CA ALA A 91 6.84 -6.96 -1.95
C ALA A 91 6.09 -7.08 -3.28
N THR A 92 5.98 -5.99 -4.06
CA THR A 92 5.35 -5.99 -5.38
C THR A 92 6.10 -6.92 -6.35
N ALA A 93 7.43 -6.85 -6.41
CA ALA A 93 8.24 -7.74 -7.23
C ALA A 93 8.32 -9.16 -6.64
N ASN A 94 8.42 -9.27 -5.31
CA ASN A 94 8.45 -10.56 -4.63
C ASN A 94 7.18 -11.39 -4.88
N ALA A 95 6.01 -10.75 -5.01
CA ALA A 95 4.76 -11.47 -5.29
C ALA A 95 4.82 -12.25 -6.61
N ALA A 96 5.44 -11.70 -7.66
CA ALA A 96 5.71 -12.40 -8.91
C ALA A 96 6.66 -13.58 -8.70
N ALA A 97 7.75 -13.36 -7.96
CA ALA A 97 8.73 -14.43 -7.68
C ALA A 97 8.11 -15.58 -6.86
N TYR A 98 7.17 -15.33 -5.97
CA TYR A 98 6.51 -16.35 -5.16
C TYR A 98 5.65 -17.33 -5.99
N VAL A 99 5.10 -16.89 -7.12
CA VAL A 99 4.40 -17.78 -8.06
C VAL A 99 5.33 -18.40 -9.12
N GLY A 100 6.65 -18.17 -9.00
CA GLY A 100 7.65 -18.65 -9.98
C GLY A 100 7.68 -17.84 -11.27
N ALA A 101 6.98 -16.73 -11.35
CA ALA A 101 7.01 -15.80 -12.47
C ALA A 101 8.21 -14.84 -12.37
N ARG A 102 8.64 -14.32 -13.52
CA ARG A 102 9.70 -13.33 -13.58
C ARG A 102 9.11 -11.91 -13.42
N PRO A 103 9.55 -11.11 -12.46
CA PRO A 103 9.20 -9.70 -12.42
C PRO A 103 9.94 -8.96 -13.55
N VAL A 104 9.20 -8.24 -14.40
CA VAL A 104 9.74 -7.33 -15.42
C VAL A 104 9.49 -5.92 -14.98
N PHE A 105 10.54 -5.13 -14.80
CA PHE A 105 10.42 -3.80 -14.25
C PHE A 105 9.98 -2.78 -15.30
N ALA A 106 8.95 -1.99 -14.97
CA ALA A 106 8.52 -0.81 -15.71
C ALA A 106 8.98 0.45 -14.98
N ASP A 107 9.26 1.50 -15.74
CA ASP A 107 9.48 2.84 -15.20
C ASP A 107 8.15 3.48 -14.81
N VAL A 108 8.20 4.65 -14.17
CA VAL A 108 7.05 5.36 -13.63
C VAL A 108 6.98 6.78 -14.18
N ASP A 109 5.85 7.44 -13.97
CA ASP A 109 5.69 8.86 -14.23
C ASP A 109 6.37 9.69 -13.12
N LEU A 110 7.04 10.76 -13.51
CA LEU A 110 7.83 11.61 -12.62
C LEU A 110 6.96 12.29 -11.53
N HIS A 111 5.73 12.68 -11.87
CA HIS A 111 4.88 13.47 -10.99
C HIS A 111 4.10 12.62 -10.00
N THR A 112 3.65 11.44 -10.43
CA THR A 112 2.80 10.54 -9.65
C THR A 112 3.58 9.40 -8.99
N GLY A 113 4.73 9.02 -9.54
CA GLY A 113 5.46 7.82 -9.14
C GLY A 113 4.74 6.52 -9.51
N CYS A 114 3.65 6.58 -10.28
CA CYS A 114 2.87 5.44 -10.74
C CYS A 114 3.28 5.00 -12.14
N VAL A 115 3.08 3.73 -12.47
CA VAL A 115 3.19 3.24 -13.86
C VAL A 115 2.12 3.87 -14.74
N THR A 116 2.40 3.97 -16.04
CA THR A 116 1.48 4.43 -17.07
C THR A 116 1.31 3.36 -18.14
N ALA A 117 0.28 3.48 -18.99
CA ALA A 117 0.14 2.58 -20.14
C ALA A 117 1.39 2.61 -21.05
N ALA A 118 2.06 3.75 -21.17
CA ALA A 118 3.28 3.88 -21.98
C ALA A 118 4.47 3.13 -21.35
N THR A 119 4.70 3.29 -20.04
CA THR A 119 5.80 2.61 -19.35
C THR A 119 5.56 1.09 -19.24
N ILE A 120 4.31 0.67 -19.04
CA ILE A 120 3.92 -0.75 -19.09
C ILE A 120 4.17 -1.31 -20.49
N LYS A 121 3.70 -0.61 -21.55
CA LYS A 121 3.88 -1.08 -22.93
C LYS A 121 5.35 -1.30 -23.28
N ALA A 122 6.26 -0.45 -22.79
CA ALA A 122 7.70 -0.60 -23.00
C ALA A 122 8.29 -1.84 -22.30
N ALA A 123 7.65 -2.32 -21.24
CA ALA A 123 8.07 -3.48 -20.45
C ALA A 123 7.38 -4.80 -20.86
N LEU A 124 6.33 -4.75 -21.71
CA LEU A 124 5.62 -5.98 -22.12
C LEU A 124 6.54 -6.94 -22.87
N THR A 125 6.37 -8.22 -22.59
CA THR A 125 7.01 -9.35 -23.28
C THR A 125 5.94 -10.30 -23.82
N PRO A 126 6.29 -11.22 -24.71
CA PRO A 126 5.35 -12.26 -25.16
C PRO A 126 4.86 -13.20 -24.04
N ALA A 127 5.60 -13.27 -22.93
CA ALA A 127 5.27 -14.09 -21.76
C ALA A 127 4.50 -13.30 -20.68
N THR A 128 4.23 -12.01 -20.89
CA THR A 128 3.52 -11.18 -19.89
C THR A 128 2.11 -11.71 -19.66
N ARG A 129 1.83 -12.11 -18.42
CA ARG A 129 0.53 -12.65 -17.98
C ARG A 129 -0.24 -11.68 -17.11
N ALA A 130 0.48 -10.86 -16.32
CA ALA A 130 -0.13 -9.87 -15.44
C ALA A 130 0.70 -8.58 -15.36
N VAL A 131 0.05 -7.52 -14.94
CA VAL A 131 0.65 -6.24 -14.55
C VAL A 131 0.21 -5.95 -13.12
N ILE A 132 1.15 -5.56 -12.25
CA ILE A 132 0.81 -4.99 -10.95
C ILE A 132 0.97 -3.46 -11.05
N ALA A 133 -0.13 -2.75 -10.94
CA ALA A 133 -0.17 -1.28 -10.94
C ALA A 133 -0.28 -0.77 -9.51
N VAL A 134 0.69 0.03 -9.07
CA VAL A 134 0.80 0.48 -7.67
C VAL A 134 0.30 1.90 -7.53
N ASP A 135 -0.59 2.14 -6.55
CA ASP A 135 -1.03 3.46 -6.12
C ASP A 135 0.03 4.08 -5.20
N GLN A 136 1.05 4.65 -5.79
CA GLN A 136 2.28 5.01 -5.10
C GLN A 136 2.10 6.11 -4.07
N GLY A 137 2.39 5.79 -2.79
CA GLY A 137 2.25 6.73 -1.69
C GLY A 137 0.82 7.21 -1.43
N GLY A 138 -0.18 6.56 -2.04
CA GLY A 138 -1.59 6.92 -1.98
C GLY A 138 -2.08 7.77 -3.15
N VAL A 139 -1.21 8.05 -4.13
CA VAL A 139 -1.60 8.66 -5.41
C VAL A 139 -2.24 7.58 -6.26
N PRO A 140 -3.49 7.75 -6.74
CA PRO A 140 -4.14 6.74 -7.56
C PRO A 140 -3.45 6.59 -8.92
N VAL A 141 -3.27 5.36 -9.37
CA VAL A 141 -2.79 5.06 -10.72
C VAL A 141 -3.88 5.32 -11.75
N ASP A 142 -3.53 5.78 -12.96
CA ASP A 142 -4.51 5.94 -14.06
C ASP A 142 -4.83 4.59 -14.70
N LEU A 143 -5.80 3.89 -14.12
CA LEU A 143 -6.11 2.49 -14.42
C LEU A 143 -6.77 2.30 -15.79
N GLU A 144 -7.59 3.25 -16.23
CA GLU A 144 -8.36 3.13 -17.47
C GLU A 144 -7.47 2.97 -18.72
N PRO A 145 -6.44 3.80 -18.96
CA PRO A 145 -5.51 3.59 -20.08
C PRO A 145 -4.70 2.28 -19.97
N ILE A 146 -4.38 1.86 -18.73
CA ILE A 146 -3.66 0.60 -18.50
C ILE A 146 -4.55 -0.58 -18.90
N ARG A 147 -5.82 -0.58 -18.49
CA ARG A 147 -6.78 -1.62 -18.87
C ARG A 147 -7.04 -1.62 -20.36
N ALA A 148 -7.18 -0.45 -20.98
CA ALA A 148 -7.33 -0.34 -22.44
C ALA A 148 -6.15 -0.97 -23.22
N LEU A 149 -4.95 -0.96 -22.63
CA LEU A 149 -3.78 -1.66 -23.17
C LEU A 149 -3.80 -3.17 -22.88
N CYS A 150 -4.12 -3.57 -21.66
CA CYS A 150 -3.93 -4.95 -21.17
C CYS A 150 -5.10 -5.88 -21.50
N ASP A 151 -6.35 -5.41 -21.38
CA ASP A 151 -7.55 -6.25 -21.55
C ASP A 151 -7.63 -6.93 -22.93
N PRO A 152 -7.35 -6.23 -24.07
CA PRO A 152 -7.34 -6.85 -25.38
C PRO A 152 -6.26 -7.93 -25.57
N LEU A 153 -5.21 -7.88 -24.75
CA LEU A 153 -4.10 -8.84 -24.76
C LEU A 153 -4.33 -10.01 -23.79
N GLY A 154 -5.42 -10.01 -23.03
CA GLY A 154 -5.69 -11.00 -22.00
C GLY A 154 -4.71 -10.93 -20.80
N ILE A 155 -4.10 -9.79 -20.59
CA ILE A 155 -3.16 -9.53 -19.48
C ILE A 155 -3.97 -9.04 -18.28
N MET A 156 -3.86 -9.73 -17.14
CA MET A 156 -4.54 -9.36 -15.90
C MET A 156 -3.91 -8.11 -15.27
N VAL A 157 -4.74 -7.15 -14.86
CA VAL A 157 -4.28 -5.99 -14.10
C VAL A 157 -4.65 -6.18 -12.63
N VAL A 158 -3.62 -6.22 -11.77
CA VAL A 158 -3.74 -6.25 -10.31
C VAL A 158 -3.39 -4.86 -9.79
N GLU A 159 -4.29 -4.23 -9.03
CA GLU A 159 -4.03 -2.95 -8.38
C GLU A 159 -3.38 -3.20 -7.00
N ASP A 160 -2.15 -2.76 -6.82
CA ASP A 160 -1.50 -2.73 -5.51
C ASP A 160 -1.90 -1.44 -4.79
N ALA A 161 -3.04 -1.51 -4.13
CA ALA A 161 -3.65 -0.42 -3.37
C ALA A 161 -3.13 -0.37 -1.91
N ALA A 162 -1.98 -0.95 -1.61
CA ALA A 162 -1.39 -1.01 -0.27
C ALA A 162 -1.27 0.34 0.42
N CYS A 163 -1.24 1.43 -0.33
CA CYS A 163 -1.14 2.80 0.16
C CYS A 163 -2.40 3.65 -0.08
N ALA A 164 -3.46 3.12 -0.71
CA ALA A 164 -4.49 3.94 -1.33
C ALA A 164 -5.87 3.90 -0.66
N ILE A 165 -5.99 3.31 0.54
CA ILE A 165 -7.28 3.32 1.24
C ILE A 165 -7.77 4.75 1.46
N GLY A 166 -8.98 5.06 0.98
CA GLY A 166 -9.57 6.40 1.02
C GLY A 166 -9.10 7.34 -0.10
N SER A 167 -8.19 6.92 -0.98
CA SER A 167 -7.91 7.59 -2.25
C SER A 167 -9.05 7.38 -3.25
N ARG A 168 -9.18 8.28 -4.21
CA ARG A 168 -10.23 8.22 -5.23
C ARG A 168 -9.63 8.31 -6.63
N TYR A 169 -10.09 7.46 -7.52
CA TYR A 169 -9.83 7.49 -8.94
C TYR A 169 -11.11 7.86 -9.68
N ARG A 170 -11.12 8.98 -10.43
CA ARG A 170 -12.30 9.51 -11.16
C ARG A 170 -13.56 9.59 -10.27
N GLY A 171 -13.37 10.02 -9.02
CA GLY A 171 -14.45 10.19 -8.04
C GLY A 171 -14.91 8.89 -7.34
N GLN A 172 -14.49 7.71 -7.79
CA GLN A 172 -14.76 6.43 -7.13
C GLN A 172 -13.64 6.05 -6.16
N PRO A 173 -13.89 5.25 -5.12
CA PRO A 173 -12.82 4.68 -4.30
C PRO A 173 -11.82 3.91 -5.19
N VAL A 174 -10.53 4.03 -4.91
CA VAL A 174 -9.50 3.16 -5.50
C VAL A 174 -9.89 1.70 -5.27
N GLY A 175 -9.58 0.82 -6.20
CA GLY A 175 -9.95 -0.59 -6.16
C GLY A 175 -11.34 -0.91 -6.70
N SER A 176 -12.26 0.08 -6.81
CA SER A 176 -13.63 -0.17 -7.31
C SER A 176 -13.69 -0.59 -8.79
N ASN A 177 -12.68 -0.22 -9.56
CA ASN A 177 -12.58 -0.53 -11.00
C ASN A 177 -11.53 -1.62 -11.31
N ALA A 178 -10.88 -2.18 -10.29
CA ALA A 178 -9.90 -3.25 -10.46
C ALA A 178 -10.59 -4.62 -10.46
N GLU A 179 -10.10 -5.55 -11.29
CA GLU A 179 -10.53 -6.96 -11.18
C GLU A 179 -10.00 -7.59 -9.89
N LEU A 180 -8.79 -7.21 -9.49
CA LEU A 180 -8.13 -7.62 -8.25
C LEU A 180 -7.41 -6.42 -7.67
N ALA A 181 -7.65 -6.09 -6.39
CA ALA A 181 -6.89 -5.08 -5.67
C ALA A 181 -6.41 -5.62 -4.33
N ALA A 182 -5.14 -5.32 -3.97
CA ALA A 182 -4.50 -5.76 -2.74
C ALA A 182 -4.24 -4.58 -1.79
N TRP A 183 -4.55 -4.77 -0.50
CA TRP A 183 -4.53 -3.72 0.52
C TRP A 183 -3.63 -4.10 1.69
N SER A 184 -3.06 -3.10 2.37
CA SER A 184 -2.16 -3.28 3.51
C SER A 184 -2.71 -2.60 4.76
N PHE A 185 -2.63 -3.32 5.88
CA PHE A 185 -2.97 -2.82 7.20
C PHE A 185 -1.78 -2.85 8.17
N HIS A 186 -0.56 -2.72 7.62
CA HIS A 186 0.67 -2.57 8.40
C HIS A 186 0.63 -1.26 9.22
N PRO A 187 1.30 -1.15 10.41
CA PRO A 187 1.25 0.04 11.27
C PRO A 187 1.63 1.37 10.62
N ARG A 188 2.36 1.33 9.52
CA ARG A 188 2.69 2.53 8.72
C ARG A 188 1.59 2.98 7.76
N LYS A 189 0.48 2.27 7.67
CA LYS A 189 -0.64 2.63 6.79
C LYS A 189 -1.65 3.52 7.53
N ILE A 190 -2.54 4.16 6.78
CA ILE A 190 -3.59 5.02 7.33
C ILE A 190 -4.53 4.22 8.23
N LEU A 191 -4.88 3.01 7.81
CA LEU A 191 -5.61 2.02 8.58
C LEU A 191 -4.65 0.89 8.96
N THR A 192 -4.65 0.50 10.22
CA THR A 192 -3.80 -0.62 10.69
C THR A 192 -4.56 -1.64 11.51
N THR A 193 -4.14 -2.89 11.40
CA THR A 193 -4.55 -4.02 12.26
C THR A 193 -3.35 -4.62 13.02
N GLY A 194 -2.22 -3.87 13.10
CA GLY A 194 -0.92 -4.39 13.52
C GLY A 194 -0.20 -5.03 12.34
N GLU A 195 -0.61 -6.16 11.88
CA GLU A 195 -0.32 -6.77 10.58
C GLU A 195 -1.65 -7.16 9.93
N GLY A 196 -1.70 -7.16 8.60
CA GLY A 196 -2.90 -7.54 7.87
C GLY A 196 -2.91 -7.04 6.43
N GLY A 197 -3.83 -7.58 5.68
CA GLY A 197 -4.11 -7.18 4.31
C GLY A 197 -5.52 -7.58 3.89
N MET A 198 -5.89 -7.20 2.68
CA MET A 198 -7.16 -7.55 2.06
C MET A 198 -6.94 -7.76 0.56
N LEU A 199 -7.63 -8.72 -0.01
CA LEU A 199 -7.81 -8.82 -1.45
C LEU A 199 -9.26 -8.46 -1.76
N THR A 200 -9.49 -7.53 -2.69
CA THR A 200 -10.83 -7.19 -3.17
C THR A 200 -10.99 -7.53 -4.65
N THR A 201 -12.21 -7.89 -5.04
CA THR A 201 -12.55 -8.22 -6.42
C THR A 201 -14.04 -8.02 -6.69
N ALA A 202 -14.40 -7.69 -7.93
CA ALA A 202 -15.81 -7.71 -8.38
C ALA A 202 -16.27 -9.13 -8.78
N ARG A 203 -15.35 -10.07 -8.98
CA ARG A 203 -15.62 -11.41 -9.51
C ARG A 203 -15.84 -12.41 -8.39
N GLN A 204 -16.99 -13.08 -8.41
CA GLN A 204 -17.36 -14.10 -7.42
C GLN A 204 -16.40 -15.30 -7.45
N ASP A 205 -16.06 -15.81 -8.63
CA ASP A 205 -15.16 -16.95 -8.79
C ASP A 205 -13.77 -16.69 -8.19
N PHE A 206 -13.24 -15.47 -8.35
CA PHE A 206 -11.98 -15.04 -7.74
C PHE A 206 -12.09 -14.92 -6.22
N GLY A 207 -13.19 -14.31 -5.73
CA GLY A 207 -13.43 -14.17 -4.30
C GLY A 207 -13.53 -15.54 -3.59
N ASP A 208 -14.30 -16.45 -4.16
CA ASP A 208 -14.49 -17.80 -3.60
C ASP A 208 -13.21 -18.62 -3.63
N ARG A 209 -12.43 -18.55 -4.73
CA ARG A 209 -11.13 -19.23 -4.81
C ARG A 209 -10.13 -18.64 -3.81
N ALA A 210 -10.04 -17.31 -3.70
CA ALA A 210 -9.15 -16.65 -2.75
C ALA A 210 -9.48 -17.01 -1.29
N ARG A 211 -10.78 -17.08 -0.93
CA ARG A 211 -11.20 -17.52 0.41
C ARG A 211 -10.74 -18.95 0.72
N ARG A 212 -10.88 -19.88 -0.21
CA ARG A 212 -10.38 -21.23 -0.02
C ARG A 212 -8.86 -21.29 0.09
N LEU A 213 -8.16 -20.67 -0.87
CA LEU A 213 -6.70 -20.68 -0.92
C LEU A 213 -6.06 -20.11 0.35
N ARG A 214 -6.60 -19.05 0.94
CA ARG A 214 -6.05 -18.44 2.16
C ARG A 214 -6.09 -19.37 3.38
N GLU A 215 -6.92 -20.43 3.36
CA GLU A 215 -7.08 -21.41 4.44
C GLU A 215 -6.86 -22.85 3.94
N HIS A 216 -5.71 -23.11 3.36
CA HIS A 216 -5.25 -24.42 2.87
C HIS A 216 -6.07 -25.02 1.72
N ALA A 217 -6.92 -24.26 1.04
CA ALA A 217 -7.84 -24.73 -0.01
C ALA A 217 -8.84 -25.79 0.48
N MET A 218 -9.26 -25.70 1.76
CA MET A 218 -10.26 -26.62 2.34
C MET A 218 -11.62 -26.42 1.68
N SER A 219 -12.33 -27.54 1.49
CA SER A 219 -13.71 -27.57 0.94
C SER A 219 -14.74 -27.00 1.93
N VAL A 220 -14.44 -27.01 3.24
CA VAL A 220 -15.28 -26.50 4.33
C VAL A 220 -14.48 -25.50 5.15
N SER A 221 -15.00 -24.30 5.36
CA SER A 221 -14.28 -23.27 6.12
C SER A 221 -14.10 -23.65 7.60
N ALA A 222 -13.08 -23.09 8.25
CA ALA A 222 -12.88 -23.29 9.70
C ALA A 222 -14.10 -22.84 10.53
N ALA A 223 -14.79 -21.77 10.10
CA ALA A 223 -16.00 -21.27 10.75
C ALA A 223 -17.17 -22.27 10.63
N ASP A 224 -17.38 -22.84 9.45
CA ASP A 224 -18.46 -23.79 9.21
C ASP A 224 -18.21 -25.12 9.94
N ARG A 225 -16.95 -25.57 10.03
CA ARG A 225 -16.57 -26.73 10.85
C ARG A 225 -16.90 -26.53 12.34
N HIS A 226 -16.62 -25.36 12.86
CA HIS A 226 -16.87 -25.05 14.27
C HIS A 226 -18.37 -24.90 14.57
N ALA A 227 -19.16 -24.45 13.60
CA ALA A 227 -20.62 -24.34 13.73
C ALA A 227 -21.34 -25.69 13.64
N SER A 228 -20.67 -26.75 13.15
CA SER A 228 -21.26 -28.08 12.97
C SER A 228 -21.02 -28.98 14.19
N LEU A 229 -22.08 -29.64 14.69
CA LEU A 229 -21.99 -30.64 15.72
C LEU A 229 -21.32 -31.95 15.25
N LEU A 230 -21.40 -32.24 13.97
CA LEU A 230 -20.68 -33.33 13.32
C LEU A 230 -19.58 -32.72 12.42
N ALA A 231 -18.34 -33.11 12.65
CA ALA A 231 -17.23 -32.68 11.80
C ALA A 231 -17.51 -33.12 10.37
N PRO A 232 -17.69 -32.19 9.41
CA PRO A 232 -17.85 -32.55 8.00
C PRO A 232 -16.56 -33.18 7.47
N SER A 233 -16.70 -34.06 6.46
CA SER A 233 -15.52 -34.56 5.72
C SER A 233 -14.87 -33.41 4.97
N GLU A 234 -13.56 -33.23 5.16
CA GLU A 234 -12.78 -32.19 4.52
C GLU A 234 -12.01 -32.75 3.33
N GLU A 235 -11.98 -31.98 2.25
CA GLU A 235 -11.13 -32.21 1.11
C GLU A 235 -10.25 -30.98 0.87
N TYR A 236 -9.06 -31.17 0.36
CA TYR A 236 -8.12 -30.10 0.00
C TYR A 236 -8.03 -30.06 -1.51
N LEU A 237 -8.75 -29.11 -2.14
CA LEU A 237 -9.02 -29.11 -3.57
C LEU A 237 -7.83 -28.72 -4.44
N GLU A 238 -6.88 -27.96 -3.87
CA GLU A 238 -5.65 -27.50 -4.50
C GLU A 238 -4.61 -27.19 -3.40
N ILE A 239 -3.37 -26.83 -3.78
CA ILE A 239 -2.37 -26.38 -2.82
C ILE A 239 -2.76 -24.98 -2.33
N GLY A 240 -3.11 -24.87 -1.06
CA GLY A 240 -3.49 -23.63 -0.42
C GLY A 240 -2.46 -23.10 0.57
N PHE A 241 -2.78 -22.01 1.23
CA PHE A 241 -1.87 -21.26 2.09
C PHE A 241 -2.50 -21.05 3.49
N ASN A 242 -1.68 -20.68 4.45
CA ASN A 242 -2.17 -20.15 5.72
C ASN A 242 -1.98 -18.62 5.73
N TYR A 243 -2.91 -17.89 5.14
CA TYR A 243 -2.92 -16.44 5.05
C TYR A 243 -4.09 -15.81 5.82
N ARG A 244 -4.61 -16.55 6.80
CA ARG A 244 -5.75 -16.11 7.61
C ARG A 244 -5.42 -14.86 8.43
N MET A 245 -6.35 -13.92 8.47
CA MET A 245 -6.42 -12.86 9.46
C MET A 245 -7.12 -13.40 10.71
N THR A 246 -6.78 -12.90 11.89
CA THR A 246 -7.45 -13.22 13.14
C THR A 246 -8.61 -12.28 13.42
N ASP A 247 -9.59 -12.71 14.23
CA ASP A 247 -10.66 -11.82 14.70
C ASP A 247 -10.13 -10.68 15.56
N LEU A 248 -9.02 -10.88 16.28
CA LEU A 248 -8.31 -9.80 16.98
C LEU A 248 -7.90 -8.67 16.04
N GLN A 249 -7.26 -9.00 14.91
CA GLN A 249 -6.86 -8.01 13.89
C GLN A 249 -8.08 -7.38 13.23
N ALA A 250 -9.09 -8.19 12.90
CA ALA A 250 -10.30 -7.69 12.24
C ALA A 250 -11.10 -6.71 13.12
N ALA A 251 -11.19 -6.97 14.43
CA ALA A 251 -11.85 -6.07 15.37
C ALA A 251 -11.19 -4.68 15.40
N VAL A 252 -9.85 -4.63 15.43
CA VAL A 252 -9.10 -3.37 15.27
C VAL A 252 -9.41 -2.74 13.92
N GLY A 253 -9.42 -3.53 12.84
CA GLY A 253 -9.69 -3.05 11.47
C GLY A 253 -11.08 -2.39 11.32
N ILE A 254 -12.10 -2.93 11.96
CA ILE A 254 -13.47 -2.37 11.97
C ILE A 254 -13.48 -0.98 12.61
N VAL A 255 -12.86 -0.81 13.77
CA VAL A 255 -12.75 0.49 14.45
C VAL A 255 -11.99 1.50 13.58
N GLN A 256 -10.86 1.09 13.05
CA GLN A 256 -10.02 1.93 12.16
C GLN A 256 -10.77 2.34 10.89
N LEU A 257 -11.55 1.44 10.29
CA LEU A 257 -12.34 1.73 9.09
C LEU A 257 -13.40 2.81 9.38
N GLY A 258 -14.01 2.80 10.56
CA GLY A 258 -14.96 3.83 11.00
C GLY A 258 -14.36 5.24 11.10
N ARG A 259 -13.03 5.35 11.25
CA ARG A 259 -12.30 6.65 11.33
C ARG A 259 -11.65 7.07 10.01
N LEU A 260 -11.71 6.25 8.97
CA LEU A 260 -10.95 6.43 7.73
C LEU A 260 -11.13 7.82 7.12
N GLU A 261 -12.37 8.28 7.01
CA GLU A 261 -12.68 9.58 6.39
C GLU A 261 -12.03 10.75 7.18
N ALA A 262 -12.11 10.72 8.51
CA ALA A 262 -11.49 11.71 9.37
C ALA A 262 -9.95 11.68 9.24
N ALA A 263 -9.36 10.50 9.19
CA ALA A 263 -7.93 10.33 9.03
C ALA A 263 -7.44 10.89 7.68
N VAL A 264 -8.11 10.57 6.58
CA VAL A 264 -7.78 11.07 5.24
C VAL A 264 -7.93 12.59 5.16
N ARG A 265 -9.04 13.13 5.66
CA ARG A 265 -9.26 14.59 5.68
C ARG A 265 -8.11 15.31 6.42
N ARG A 266 -7.76 14.85 7.62
CA ARG A 266 -6.67 15.44 8.40
C ARG A 266 -5.32 15.37 7.70
N ARG A 267 -5.00 14.25 7.06
CA ARG A 267 -3.76 14.09 6.28
C ARG A 267 -3.70 15.07 5.12
N ARG A 268 -4.79 15.26 4.42
CA ARG A 268 -4.89 16.23 3.31
C ARG A 268 -4.71 17.68 3.79
N GLU A 269 -5.28 18.06 4.94
CA GLU A 269 -5.06 19.37 5.55
C GLU A 269 -3.57 19.63 5.83
N ILE A 270 -2.88 18.65 6.43
CA ILE A 270 -1.44 18.74 6.70
C ILE A 270 -0.64 18.87 5.40
N ALA A 271 -0.94 18.05 4.40
CA ALA A 271 -0.26 18.08 3.11
C ALA A 271 -0.48 19.41 2.38
N THR A 272 -1.70 19.98 2.43
CA THR A 272 -2.01 21.30 1.85
C THR A 272 -1.19 22.41 2.51
N THR A 273 -1.01 22.35 3.83
CA THR A 273 -0.16 23.32 4.55
C THR A 273 1.30 23.21 4.09
N TYR A 274 1.84 22.00 3.94
CA TYR A 274 3.20 21.80 3.39
C TYR A 274 3.30 22.31 1.95
N ALA A 275 2.33 22.00 1.10
CA ALA A 275 2.31 22.45 -0.29
C ALA A 275 2.33 23.99 -0.39
N SER A 276 1.56 24.67 0.45
CA SER A 276 1.55 26.12 0.51
C SER A 276 2.87 26.71 1.01
N ALA A 277 3.48 26.09 2.02
CA ALA A 277 4.74 26.56 2.60
C ALA A 277 5.94 26.38 1.66
N PHE A 278 5.94 25.31 0.86
CA PHE A 278 7.05 25.01 -0.06
C PHE A 278 6.81 25.51 -1.48
N ALA A 279 5.67 26.19 -1.74
CA ALA A 279 5.38 26.78 -3.04
C ALA A 279 6.45 27.81 -3.43
N GLY A 280 7.08 27.61 -4.59
CA GLY A 280 8.13 28.51 -5.09
C GLY A 280 9.51 28.35 -4.44
N VAL A 281 9.70 27.39 -3.54
CA VAL A 281 11.04 27.04 -3.03
C VAL A 281 11.80 26.31 -4.13
N GLU A 282 12.88 26.93 -4.63
CA GLU A 282 13.67 26.36 -5.72
C GLU A 282 14.25 25.00 -5.34
N GLY A 283 14.13 24.05 -6.25
CA GLY A 283 14.62 22.68 -6.06
C GLY A 283 13.73 21.80 -5.20
N LEU A 284 12.55 22.25 -4.76
CA LEU A 284 11.57 21.42 -4.06
C LEU A 284 10.29 21.22 -4.86
N ARG A 285 9.81 19.98 -4.88
CA ARG A 285 8.49 19.63 -5.43
C ARG A 285 7.79 18.64 -4.51
N LEU A 286 6.67 19.06 -3.94
CA LEU A 286 5.82 18.16 -3.15
C LEU A 286 4.91 17.35 -4.07
N VAL A 287 4.67 16.06 -3.74
CA VAL A 287 3.67 15.24 -4.43
C VAL A 287 2.29 15.89 -4.32
N GLY A 288 1.55 15.85 -5.41
CA GLY A 288 0.18 16.39 -5.50
C GLY A 288 -0.80 15.39 -6.08
N ASP A 289 -2.07 15.79 -6.13
CA ASP A 289 -3.11 15.02 -6.79
C ASP A 289 -2.95 15.09 -8.31
N PRO A 290 -3.11 13.98 -9.04
CA PRO A 290 -3.26 14.01 -10.49
C PRO A 290 -4.66 14.51 -10.88
N GLU A 291 -4.82 15.01 -12.13
CA GLU A 291 -6.11 15.52 -12.61
C GLU A 291 -7.25 14.49 -12.57
N TYR A 292 -6.90 13.21 -12.67
CA TYR A 292 -7.87 12.11 -12.69
C TYR A 292 -8.15 11.52 -11.30
N GLY A 293 -7.54 12.04 -10.23
CA GLY A 293 -7.67 11.39 -8.92
C GLY A 293 -7.36 12.27 -7.72
N MET A 294 -7.68 11.75 -6.56
CA MET A 294 -7.46 12.37 -5.27
C MET A 294 -6.70 11.40 -4.35
N GLY A 295 -5.48 11.73 -3.99
CA GLY A 295 -4.65 10.94 -3.08
C GLY A 295 -5.04 11.12 -1.62
N ASN A 296 -4.73 10.12 -0.81
CA ASN A 296 -4.95 10.14 0.64
C ASN A 296 -3.74 10.66 1.42
N PHE A 297 -2.64 10.94 0.75
CA PHE A 297 -1.34 11.27 1.35
C PHE A 297 -0.87 10.22 2.36
N GLN A 298 -0.94 8.94 2.00
CA GLN A 298 -0.28 7.87 2.77
C GLN A 298 1.19 8.20 3.02
N SER A 299 1.85 8.77 2.03
CA SER A 299 3.18 9.35 2.15
C SER A 299 3.18 10.77 1.60
N CYS A 300 3.69 11.71 2.39
CA CYS A 300 3.96 13.08 1.95
C CYS A 300 5.40 13.13 1.44
N TRP A 301 5.61 12.71 0.20
CA TRP A 301 6.95 12.71 -0.37
C TRP A 301 7.28 14.02 -1.07
N LEU A 302 8.51 14.47 -0.78
CA LEU A 302 9.10 15.70 -1.28
C LEU A 302 10.28 15.32 -2.18
N GLU A 303 10.27 15.78 -3.41
CA GLU A 303 11.42 15.71 -4.31
C GLU A 303 12.37 16.86 -4.01
N VAL A 304 13.65 16.54 -3.90
CA VAL A 304 14.75 17.47 -3.64
C VAL A 304 15.65 17.47 -4.88
N GLY A 305 15.46 18.44 -5.74
CA GLY A 305 16.20 18.59 -6.99
C GLY A 305 17.62 19.16 -6.80
N PRO A 306 18.42 19.20 -7.87
CA PRO A 306 19.84 19.59 -7.81
C PRO A 306 20.07 21.06 -7.46
N THR A 307 19.06 21.92 -7.62
CA THR A 307 19.13 23.34 -7.26
C THR A 307 18.88 23.61 -5.77
N PHE A 308 18.42 22.59 -5.01
CA PHE A 308 18.27 22.71 -3.56
C PHE A 308 19.65 22.65 -2.87
N PRO A 309 19.99 23.59 -1.95
CA PRO A 309 21.35 23.76 -1.46
C PRO A 309 22.00 22.53 -0.84
N LEU A 310 21.23 21.70 -0.11
CA LEU A 310 21.76 20.58 0.65
C LEU A 310 21.62 19.21 -0.05
N GLY A 311 20.85 19.14 -1.14
CA GLY A 311 20.40 17.87 -1.68
C GLY A 311 19.59 17.04 -0.69
N ARG A 312 19.12 15.82 -1.09
CA ARG A 312 18.27 14.97 -0.25
C ARG A 312 18.94 14.54 1.06
N GLU A 313 20.16 14.00 1.00
CA GLU A 313 20.84 13.46 2.19
C GLU A 313 21.14 14.58 3.19
N GLY A 314 21.65 15.73 2.72
CA GLY A 314 21.91 16.89 3.57
C GLY A 314 20.63 17.44 4.21
N LEU A 315 19.50 17.47 3.49
CA LEU A 315 18.21 17.86 4.07
C LEU A 315 17.75 16.85 5.14
N MET A 316 17.94 15.56 4.93
CA MET A 316 17.60 14.54 5.94
C MET A 316 18.47 14.68 7.19
N GLU A 317 19.76 14.95 7.06
CA GLU A 317 20.68 15.20 8.18
C GLU A 317 20.30 16.47 8.94
N HIS A 318 19.95 17.54 8.22
CA HIS A 318 19.49 18.79 8.80
C HIS A 318 18.19 18.59 9.61
N LEU A 319 17.19 17.93 9.05
CA LEU A 319 15.94 17.59 9.75
C LEU A 319 16.23 16.74 11.01
N ALA A 320 17.11 15.76 10.91
CA ALA A 320 17.49 14.90 12.04
C ALA A 320 18.15 15.70 13.16
N SER A 321 18.99 16.72 12.83
CA SER A 321 19.61 17.59 13.83
C SER A 321 18.59 18.44 14.59
N ASP A 322 17.45 18.76 13.96
CA ASP A 322 16.32 19.47 14.56
C ASP A 322 15.32 18.53 15.29
N GLY A 323 15.68 17.24 15.44
CA GLY A 323 14.81 16.24 16.06
C GLY A 323 13.65 15.79 15.21
N ILE A 324 13.70 16.02 13.90
CA ILE A 324 12.63 15.67 12.94
C ILE A 324 13.03 14.42 12.18
N SER A 325 12.22 13.36 12.30
CA SER A 325 12.43 12.11 11.57
C SER A 325 11.88 12.25 10.14
N ALA A 326 12.75 12.06 9.16
CA ALA A 326 12.35 11.88 7.76
C ALA A 326 12.80 10.50 7.27
N ARG A 327 12.29 10.06 6.14
CA ARG A 327 12.71 8.81 5.51
C ARG A 327 13.07 9.06 4.06
N ARG A 328 14.01 8.27 3.53
CA ARG A 328 14.18 8.20 2.08
C ARG A 328 12.86 7.82 1.43
N GLY A 329 12.61 8.30 0.23
CA GLY A 329 11.44 7.94 -0.55
C GLY A 329 11.34 6.45 -0.83
N ILE A 330 10.65 6.10 -1.90
CA ILE A 330 10.51 4.70 -2.28
C ILE A 330 11.81 4.20 -2.94
N MET A 331 12.12 2.93 -2.72
CA MET A 331 13.30 2.31 -3.30
C MET A 331 13.12 2.00 -4.80
N ALA A 332 14.22 1.92 -5.54
CA ALA A 332 14.27 1.29 -6.83
C ALA A 332 14.48 -0.23 -6.64
N ALA A 333 13.45 -1.03 -6.92
CA ALA A 333 13.46 -2.46 -6.64
C ALA A 333 14.54 -3.20 -7.46
N HIS A 334 14.77 -2.81 -8.71
CA HIS A 334 15.80 -3.40 -9.58
C HIS A 334 17.23 -3.22 -9.05
N ARG A 335 17.48 -2.17 -8.24
CA ARG A 335 18.78 -1.92 -7.61
C ARG A 335 19.01 -2.73 -6.33
N GLN A 336 17.99 -3.46 -5.85
CA GLN A 336 18.12 -4.24 -4.62
C GLN A 336 18.94 -5.52 -4.87
N PRO A 337 19.77 -5.98 -3.92
CA PRO A 337 20.60 -7.17 -4.09
C PRO A 337 19.83 -8.42 -4.50
N ALA A 338 18.56 -8.55 -4.09
CA ALA A 338 17.69 -9.66 -4.45
C ALA A 338 17.42 -9.75 -5.97
N TYR A 339 17.51 -8.62 -6.68
CA TYR A 339 17.26 -8.52 -8.12
C TYR A 339 18.49 -8.06 -8.92
N ALA A 340 19.63 -7.87 -8.25
CA ALA A 340 20.89 -7.51 -8.91
C ALA A 340 21.35 -8.66 -9.82
N GLY A 341 21.48 -8.39 -11.12
CA GLY A 341 21.86 -9.39 -12.13
C GLY A 341 20.74 -10.31 -12.59
N ALA A 342 19.51 -10.16 -12.09
CA ALA A 342 18.35 -10.81 -12.68
C ALA A 342 18.04 -10.17 -14.05
N ASP A 343 17.55 -11.00 -15.00
CA ASP A 343 16.95 -10.46 -16.23
C ASP A 343 15.60 -9.83 -15.89
N THR A 344 15.63 -8.54 -15.66
CA THR A 344 14.45 -7.75 -15.23
C THR A 344 13.78 -7.03 -16.39
N GLY A 345 14.14 -7.38 -17.64
CA GLY A 345 13.65 -6.75 -18.86
C GLY A 345 14.57 -5.62 -19.37
N ALA A 346 14.20 -5.06 -20.52
CA ALA A 346 15.03 -4.09 -21.26
C ALA A 346 14.56 -2.63 -21.12
N ALA A 347 13.55 -2.34 -20.29
CA ALA A 347 13.04 -0.98 -20.12
C ALA A 347 14.07 -0.09 -19.42
N GLU A 348 14.25 1.13 -19.92
CA GLU A 348 14.99 2.17 -19.21
C GLU A 348 14.20 2.59 -17.96
N LEU A 349 14.88 2.75 -16.82
CA LEU A 349 14.28 3.04 -15.52
C LEU A 349 14.74 4.38 -14.94
N GLY A 350 15.03 5.36 -15.82
CA GLY A 350 15.63 6.62 -15.44
C GLY A 350 14.80 7.47 -14.49
N VAL A 351 13.48 7.46 -14.63
CA VAL A 351 12.59 8.18 -13.69
C VAL A 351 12.53 7.51 -12.34
N THR A 352 12.45 6.19 -12.32
CA THR A 352 12.54 5.39 -11.07
C THR A 352 13.83 5.70 -10.31
N GLU A 353 14.96 5.71 -11.01
CA GLU A 353 16.26 6.00 -10.41
C GLU A 353 16.32 7.43 -9.88
N TRP A 354 15.86 8.39 -10.67
CA TRP A 354 15.76 9.78 -10.25
C TRP A 354 14.93 9.93 -8.97
N LEU A 355 13.70 9.43 -8.96
CA LEU A 355 12.82 9.54 -7.79
C LEU A 355 13.39 8.82 -6.56
N SER A 356 14.00 7.64 -6.74
CA SER A 356 14.63 6.91 -5.66
C SER A 356 15.79 7.69 -5.03
N ASP A 357 16.54 8.44 -5.83
CA ASP A 357 17.71 9.19 -5.36
C ASP A 357 17.36 10.60 -4.83
N HIS A 358 16.22 11.18 -5.23
CA HIS A 358 15.87 12.57 -4.95
C HIS A 358 14.64 12.75 -4.06
N THR A 359 13.97 11.69 -3.60
CA THR A 359 12.78 11.86 -2.76
C THR A 359 13.02 11.51 -1.30
N LEU A 360 12.35 12.25 -0.41
CA LEU A 360 12.22 11.93 1.01
C LEU A 360 10.75 12.04 1.44
N ILE A 361 10.41 11.44 2.58
CA ILE A 361 9.06 11.46 3.16
C ILE A 361 9.11 12.32 4.42
N LEU A 362 8.25 13.34 4.46
CA LEU A 362 8.08 14.25 5.60
C LEU A 362 7.11 13.67 6.64
N PRO A 363 7.19 14.12 7.91
CA PRO A 363 6.23 13.79 8.94
C PRO A 363 4.80 14.08 8.53
N LEU A 364 3.93 13.06 8.55
CA LEU A 364 2.52 13.21 8.29
C LEU A 364 1.71 12.11 8.98
N TYR A 365 1.01 12.46 10.05
CA TYR A 365 0.07 11.62 10.78
C TYR A 365 -1.02 12.48 11.42
N HIS A 366 -2.16 11.89 11.75
CA HIS A 366 -3.36 12.63 12.16
C HIS A 366 -3.18 13.48 13.44
N GLU A 367 -2.33 13.01 14.39
CA GLU A 367 -2.03 13.73 15.65
C GLU A 367 -0.86 14.73 15.52
N LEU A 368 -0.33 14.96 14.31
CA LEU A 368 0.73 15.94 14.12
C LEU A 368 0.21 17.32 14.54
N ALA A 369 0.74 17.82 15.66
CA ALA A 369 0.33 19.11 16.20
C ALA A 369 0.77 20.25 15.27
N LEU A 370 0.01 21.35 15.26
CA LEU A 370 0.32 22.50 14.41
C LEU A 370 1.73 23.06 14.67
N HIS A 371 2.13 23.15 15.94
CA HIS A 371 3.47 23.63 16.29
C HIS A 371 4.59 22.69 15.78
N ASP A 372 4.37 21.38 15.77
CA ASP A 372 5.31 20.42 15.22
C ASP A 372 5.38 20.50 13.68
N GLN A 373 4.22 20.70 13.03
CA GLN A 373 4.18 20.95 11.59
C GLN A 373 4.93 22.23 11.21
N VAL A 374 4.77 23.32 11.97
CA VAL A 374 5.51 24.57 11.77
C VAL A 374 7.03 24.32 11.94
N ARG A 375 7.45 23.58 12.95
CA ARG A 375 8.87 23.20 13.12
C ARG A 375 9.43 22.48 11.92
N VAL A 376 8.67 21.55 11.32
CA VAL A 376 9.09 20.85 10.08
C VAL A 376 9.24 21.85 8.93
N ILE A 377 8.27 22.73 8.75
CA ILE A 377 8.30 23.77 7.70
C ILE A 377 9.51 24.67 7.87
N ASP A 378 9.70 25.25 9.05
CA ASP A 378 10.80 26.17 9.34
C ASP A 378 12.17 25.49 9.14
N SER A 379 12.30 24.22 9.51
CA SER A 379 13.53 23.46 9.30
C SER A 379 13.83 23.28 7.80
N VAL A 380 12.84 22.94 6.97
CA VAL A 380 13.02 22.82 5.51
C VAL A 380 13.36 24.19 4.89
N LEU A 381 12.67 25.26 5.29
CA LEU A 381 12.91 26.60 4.76
C LEU A 381 14.29 27.13 5.15
N ARG A 382 14.76 26.91 6.39
CA ARG A 382 16.15 27.23 6.77
C ARG A 382 17.17 26.47 5.94
N ALA A 383 16.93 25.19 5.66
CA ALA A 383 17.77 24.39 4.79
C ALA A 383 17.81 24.92 3.33
N ALA A 384 16.77 25.62 2.89
CA ALA A 384 16.70 26.32 1.61
C ALA A 384 17.39 27.70 1.63
N GLY A 385 17.93 28.15 2.77
CA GLY A 385 18.49 29.49 2.93
C GLY A 385 17.45 30.60 3.04
N GLN A 386 16.21 30.25 3.35
CA GLN A 386 15.14 31.22 3.59
C GLN A 386 15.06 31.53 5.11
N PRO A 387 14.74 32.77 5.51
CA PRO A 387 14.70 33.17 6.92
C PRO A 387 13.55 32.53 7.70
#